data_71c87b797c5b5bf1933472229e1038d6
#
_entry.id   71c87b797c5b5bf1933472229e1038d6
#
_cell.length_a   1.000
_cell.length_b   1.000
_cell.length_c   1.000
_cell.angle_alpha   90.00
_cell.angle_beta   90.00
_cell.angle_gamma   90.00
#
_symmetry.space_group_name_H-M   'P 1'
#
loop_
_entity.id
_entity.type
_entity.pdbx_description
1 polymer ?
#
loop_
_entity_poly.entity_id
_entity_poly.type
_entity_poly.pdbx_seq_one_letter_code
_entity_poly.pdbx_strand_id
1 'polypeptide(L)'
;MTEALNSALTPALVDEALNELQTIHDWLRWGVSQLNNADIYFGHGTDNSWDEAGILLASCLHLNRVTDNILPTRMTSSEARAYCELLEARIERRVPAAYLTHHAYFCGLSFYVDERVLVPRSPIGELIQGRFASWFADQAPQRILD
;
A
#
# COMPACT_ATOMS: atom_id res chain seq x y z
N MET A 1 23.10 -0.41 24.58
CA MET A 1 23.51 -0.12 23.18
C MET A 1 22.72 -1.05 22.29
N THR A 2 21.60 -0.56 21.79
CA THR A 2 20.79 -1.29 20.83
C THR A 2 21.38 -0.96 19.46
N GLU A 3 22.05 -1.94 18.84
CA GLU A 3 22.43 -1.83 17.43
C GLU A 3 21.16 -1.51 16.63
N ALA A 4 21.18 -0.38 15.94
CA ALA A 4 20.19 -0.10 14.91
C ALA A 4 20.33 -1.24 13.89
N LEU A 5 19.43 -2.20 13.94
CA LEU A 5 19.25 -3.22 12.90
C LEU A 5 19.12 -2.47 11.59
N ASN A 6 20.11 -2.68 10.74
CA ASN A 6 20.20 -2.06 9.42
C ASN A 6 18.94 -2.48 8.64
N SER A 7 17.96 -1.58 8.54
CA SER A 7 16.64 -1.84 8.00
C SER A 7 16.59 -1.94 6.47
N ALA A 8 17.75 -2.02 5.83
CA ALA A 8 17.85 -2.12 4.37
C ALA A 8 17.53 -3.54 3.88
N LEU A 9 16.83 -3.63 2.78
CA LEU A 9 16.65 -4.86 2.02
C LEU A 9 17.96 -5.22 1.32
N THR A 10 18.83 -5.99 2.02
CA THR A 10 20.11 -6.40 1.43
C THR A 10 19.90 -7.40 0.29
N PRO A 11 20.78 -7.41 -0.74
CA PRO A 11 20.71 -8.41 -1.80
C PRO A 11 20.68 -9.85 -1.29
N ALA A 12 21.44 -10.15 -0.23
CA ALA A 12 21.47 -11.48 0.39
C ALA A 12 20.11 -11.88 0.98
N LEU A 13 19.40 -10.94 1.63
CA LEU A 13 18.07 -11.18 2.18
C LEU A 13 17.02 -11.39 1.07
N VAL A 14 17.14 -10.67 -0.03
CA VAL A 14 16.28 -10.84 -1.21
C VAL A 14 16.56 -12.20 -1.88
N ASP A 15 17.80 -12.58 -2.03
CA ASP A 15 18.17 -13.89 -2.60
C ASP A 15 17.68 -15.06 -1.73
N GLU A 16 17.78 -14.95 -0.41
CA GLU A 16 17.21 -15.92 0.53
C GLU A 16 15.69 -16.04 0.34
N ALA A 17 14.98 -14.91 0.32
CA ALA A 17 13.54 -14.90 0.11
C ALA A 17 13.13 -15.52 -1.23
N LEU A 18 13.86 -15.22 -2.32
CA LEU A 18 13.60 -15.77 -3.65
C LEU A 18 13.81 -17.29 -3.72
N ASN A 19 14.70 -17.84 -2.88
CA ASN A 19 14.97 -19.27 -2.83
C ASN A 19 14.00 -20.04 -1.92
N GLU A 20 13.51 -19.42 -0.85
CA GLU A 20 12.72 -20.10 0.18
C GLU A 20 11.22 -19.87 0.10
N LEU A 21 10.79 -18.63 -0.24
CA LEU A 21 9.37 -18.30 -0.26
C LEU A 21 8.71 -18.80 -1.55
N GLN A 22 7.52 -19.35 -1.41
CA GLN A 22 6.83 -19.97 -2.54
C GLN A 22 5.46 -19.41 -2.81
N THR A 23 4.66 -19.21 -1.75
CA THR A 23 3.27 -18.80 -1.88
C THR A 23 3.10 -17.28 -1.73
N ILE A 24 2.00 -16.75 -2.27
CA ILE A 24 1.60 -15.35 -2.07
C ILE A 24 1.51 -15.02 -0.57
N HIS A 25 1.07 -15.98 0.25
CA HIS A 25 1.02 -15.80 1.71
C HIS A 25 2.42 -15.65 2.33
N ASP A 26 3.40 -16.44 1.88
CA ASP A 26 4.79 -16.30 2.36
C ASP A 26 5.33 -14.91 2.05
N TRP A 27 5.14 -14.44 0.82
CA TRP A 27 5.58 -13.13 0.37
C TRP A 27 4.87 -11.99 1.10
N LEU A 28 3.55 -12.10 1.32
CA LEU A 28 2.78 -11.11 2.08
C LEU A 28 3.34 -10.99 3.51
N ARG A 29 3.44 -12.11 4.22
CA ARG A 29 3.98 -12.14 5.59
C ARG A 29 5.41 -11.59 5.65
N TRP A 30 6.25 -11.97 4.68
CA TRP A 30 7.63 -11.50 4.61
C TRP A 30 7.69 -9.99 4.40
N GLY A 31 6.92 -9.44 3.47
CA GLY A 31 6.83 -8.00 3.22
C GLY A 31 6.37 -7.22 4.45
N VAL A 32 5.38 -7.72 5.17
CA VAL A 32 4.95 -7.15 6.46
C VAL A 32 6.10 -7.07 7.45
N SER A 33 6.90 -8.15 7.55
CA SER A 33 8.07 -8.18 8.44
C SER A 33 9.11 -7.14 8.04
N GLN A 34 9.37 -6.97 6.74
CA GLN A 34 10.34 -5.97 6.26
C GLN A 34 9.87 -4.54 6.55
N LEU A 35 8.60 -4.23 6.30
CA LEU A 35 8.03 -2.92 6.59
C LEU A 35 8.07 -2.59 8.09
N ASN A 36 7.77 -3.56 8.95
CA ASN A 36 7.83 -3.36 10.40
C ASN A 36 9.28 -3.17 10.90
N ASN A 37 10.24 -3.92 10.36
CA ASN A 37 11.65 -3.80 10.72
C ASN A 37 12.25 -2.45 10.28
N ALA A 38 11.71 -1.86 9.22
CA ALA A 38 12.20 -0.61 8.65
C ALA A 38 11.63 0.64 9.35
N ASP A 39 10.80 0.48 10.37
CA ASP A 39 10.15 1.59 11.09
C ASP A 39 9.49 2.60 10.11
N ILE A 40 8.65 2.06 9.23
CA ILE A 40 7.92 2.83 8.24
C ILE A 40 6.74 3.53 8.89
N TYR A 41 6.61 4.83 8.63
CA TYR A 41 5.39 5.56 8.97
C TYR A 41 4.29 5.25 7.95
N PHE A 42 3.15 4.77 8.43
CA PHE A 42 1.92 4.57 7.67
C PHE A 42 1.02 5.80 7.81
N GLY A 43 0.15 6.08 6.86
CA GLY A 43 -0.77 7.23 6.92
C GLY A 43 -0.95 7.95 5.58
N HIS A 44 -0.47 7.33 4.49
CA HIS A 44 -0.66 7.81 3.13
C HIS A 44 -1.57 6.88 2.33
N GLY A 45 -2.72 6.50 2.94
CA GLY A 45 -3.72 5.60 2.35
C GLY A 45 -3.81 4.23 3.01
N THR A 46 -2.87 3.89 3.90
CA THR A 46 -2.87 2.69 4.75
C THR A 46 -2.52 3.08 6.18
N ASP A 47 -3.00 2.31 7.16
CA ASP A 47 -2.76 2.55 8.58
C ASP A 47 -1.82 1.51 9.19
N ASN A 48 -1.43 0.50 8.45
CA ASN A 48 -0.64 -0.61 8.96
C ASN A 48 0.15 -1.33 7.85
N SER A 49 1.13 -2.14 8.26
CA SER A 49 2.02 -2.89 7.37
C SER A 49 1.32 -3.98 6.57
N TRP A 50 0.24 -4.59 7.09
CA TRP A 50 -0.49 -5.64 6.39
C TRP A 50 -1.21 -5.11 5.16
N ASP A 51 -1.92 -4.02 5.31
CA ASP A 51 -2.63 -3.38 4.20
C ASP A 51 -1.64 -2.85 3.17
N GLU A 52 -0.54 -2.24 3.62
CA GLU A 52 0.46 -1.70 2.70
C GLU A 52 1.20 -2.79 1.94
N ALA A 53 1.65 -3.85 2.60
CA ALA A 53 2.25 -5.01 1.95
C ALA A 53 1.28 -5.67 0.95
N GLY A 54 0.01 -5.76 1.31
CA GLY A 54 -1.05 -6.29 0.44
C GLY A 54 -1.29 -5.44 -0.81
N ILE A 55 -1.25 -4.12 -0.69
CA ILE A 55 -1.40 -3.20 -1.82
C ILE A 55 -0.21 -3.32 -2.78
N LEU A 56 1.02 -3.31 -2.25
CA LEU A 56 2.23 -3.49 -3.06
C LEU A 56 2.24 -4.84 -3.77
N LEU A 57 1.84 -5.90 -3.06
CA LEU A 57 1.76 -7.25 -3.61
C LEU A 57 0.67 -7.36 -4.71
N ALA A 58 -0.52 -6.81 -4.48
CA ALA A 58 -1.58 -6.79 -5.47
C ALA A 58 -1.14 -6.04 -6.75
N SER A 59 -0.40 -4.95 -6.59
CA SER A 59 0.12 -4.16 -7.71
C SER A 59 1.05 -4.98 -8.60
N CYS A 60 2.02 -5.70 -8.04
CA CYS A 60 2.94 -6.51 -8.83
C CYS A 60 2.27 -7.76 -9.44
N LEU A 61 1.17 -8.22 -8.88
CA LEU A 61 0.35 -9.29 -9.43
C LEU A 61 -0.70 -8.81 -10.46
N HIS A 62 -0.79 -7.50 -10.71
CA HIS A 62 -1.82 -6.87 -11.55
C HIS A 62 -3.25 -7.17 -11.08
N LEU A 63 -3.46 -7.26 -9.78
CA LEU A 63 -4.74 -7.52 -9.14
C LEU A 63 -5.25 -6.27 -8.42
N ASN A 64 -6.55 -6.12 -8.30
CA ASN A 64 -7.14 -5.04 -7.52
C ASN A 64 -6.88 -5.21 -6.02
N ARG A 65 -6.81 -6.44 -5.54
CA ARG A 65 -6.51 -6.80 -4.15
C ARG A 65 -6.06 -8.25 -4.03
N VAL A 66 -5.31 -8.55 -2.99
CA VAL A 66 -5.02 -9.92 -2.57
C VAL A 66 -6.24 -10.47 -1.81
N THR A 67 -6.69 -11.65 -2.17
CA THR A 67 -7.84 -12.34 -1.55
C THR A 67 -7.42 -13.71 -1.03
N ASP A 68 -8.14 -14.25 -0.05
CA ASP A 68 -7.78 -15.50 0.64
C ASP A 68 -7.59 -16.69 -0.30
N ASN A 69 -8.37 -16.74 -1.39
CA ASN A 69 -8.32 -17.84 -2.36
C ASN A 69 -7.02 -17.90 -3.17
N ILE A 70 -6.30 -16.79 -3.31
CA ILE A 70 -5.02 -16.76 -4.04
C ILE A 70 -3.81 -16.91 -3.12
N LEU A 71 -3.95 -16.70 -1.82
CA LEU A 71 -2.84 -16.79 -0.85
C LEU A 71 -2.04 -18.09 -0.94
N PRO A 72 -2.64 -19.29 -1.13
CA PRO A 72 -1.88 -20.53 -1.24
C PRO A 72 -1.24 -20.76 -2.62
N THR A 73 -1.49 -19.90 -3.60
CA THR A 73 -0.88 -20.04 -4.93
C THR A 73 0.55 -19.53 -4.95
N ARG A 74 1.33 -20.01 -5.92
CA ARG A 74 2.77 -19.67 -6.03
C ARG A 74 2.96 -18.37 -6.79
N MET A 75 3.94 -17.59 -6.38
CA MET A 75 4.47 -16.48 -7.17
C MET A 75 5.55 -16.95 -8.14
N THR A 76 5.60 -16.37 -9.30
CA THR A 76 6.74 -16.53 -10.22
C THR A 76 7.94 -15.71 -9.72
N SER A 77 9.14 -16.08 -10.14
CA SER A 77 10.35 -15.33 -9.77
C SER A 77 10.33 -13.87 -10.26
N SER A 78 9.64 -13.59 -11.38
CA SER A 78 9.50 -12.23 -11.90
C SER A 78 8.57 -11.37 -11.03
N GLU A 79 7.43 -11.91 -10.60
CA GLU A 79 6.52 -11.25 -9.67
C GLU A 79 7.18 -11.00 -8.32
N ALA A 80 7.91 -12.00 -7.80
CA ALA A 80 8.63 -11.88 -6.55
C ALA A 80 9.71 -10.77 -6.60
N ARG A 81 10.48 -10.68 -7.69
CA ARG A 81 11.45 -9.59 -7.88
C ARG A 81 10.79 -8.23 -7.97
N ALA A 82 9.70 -8.09 -8.74
CA ALA A 82 8.93 -6.85 -8.81
C ALA A 82 8.41 -6.42 -7.44
N TYR A 83 7.95 -7.36 -6.62
CA TYR A 83 7.54 -7.08 -5.24
C TYR A 83 8.72 -6.59 -4.37
N CYS A 84 9.88 -7.22 -4.46
CA CYS A 84 11.09 -6.77 -3.76
C CYS A 84 11.49 -5.34 -4.16
N GLU A 85 11.43 -4.98 -5.45
CA GLU A 85 11.72 -3.63 -5.93
C GLU A 85 10.75 -2.58 -5.35
N LEU A 86 9.45 -2.90 -5.23
CA LEU A 86 8.48 -2.03 -4.59
C LEU A 86 8.75 -1.86 -3.10
N LEU A 87 9.08 -2.94 -2.40
CA LEU A 87 9.44 -2.89 -0.98
C LEU A 87 10.73 -2.08 -0.75
N GLU A 88 11.76 -2.27 -1.57
CA GLU A 88 13.00 -1.49 -1.52
C GLU A 88 12.72 0.00 -1.69
N ALA A 89 11.94 0.37 -2.72
CA ALA A 89 11.56 1.75 -2.96
C ALA A 89 10.78 2.35 -1.77
N ARG A 90 9.92 1.58 -1.15
CA ARG A 90 9.15 1.98 0.02
C ARG A 90 10.02 2.15 1.26
N ILE A 91 10.91 1.21 1.51
CA ILE A 91 11.76 1.14 2.71
C ILE A 91 12.90 2.14 2.62
N GLU A 92 13.69 2.11 1.54
CA GLU A 92 14.91 2.90 1.45
C GLU A 92 14.67 4.33 0.97
N ARG A 93 13.84 4.48 -0.07
CA ARG A 93 13.53 5.79 -0.64
C ARG A 93 12.34 6.47 0.03
N ARG A 94 11.64 5.78 0.94
CA ARG A 94 10.46 6.28 1.65
C ARG A 94 9.33 6.75 0.73
N VAL A 95 9.26 6.23 -0.49
CA VAL A 95 8.20 6.58 -1.43
C VAL A 95 6.87 5.98 -0.94
N PRO A 96 5.80 6.77 -0.81
CA PRO A 96 4.48 6.27 -0.43
C PRO A 96 3.97 5.16 -1.37
N ALA A 97 3.35 4.12 -0.81
CA ALA A 97 2.81 3.01 -1.59
C ALA A 97 1.84 3.46 -2.70
N ALA A 98 1.04 4.50 -2.43
CA ALA A 98 0.14 5.08 -3.42
C ALA A 98 0.86 5.60 -4.68
N TYR A 99 2.06 6.19 -4.53
CA TYR A 99 2.85 6.65 -5.67
C TYR A 99 3.56 5.50 -6.39
N LEU A 100 3.99 4.47 -5.64
CA LEU A 100 4.59 3.27 -6.25
C LEU A 100 3.61 2.48 -7.10
N THR A 101 2.34 2.45 -6.67
CA THR A 101 1.28 1.74 -7.37
C THR A 101 0.48 2.61 -8.33
N HIS A 102 0.71 3.94 -8.30
CA HIS A 102 -0.06 4.96 -9.01
C HIS A 102 -1.55 4.93 -8.70
N HIS A 103 -1.90 4.50 -7.50
CA HIS A 103 -3.28 4.26 -7.14
C HIS A 103 -3.60 4.69 -5.70
N ALA A 104 -4.70 5.42 -5.53
CA ALA A 104 -5.26 5.77 -4.23
C ALA A 104 -6.78 5.68 -4.25
N TYR A 105 -7.36 5.34 -3.10
CA TYR A 105 -8.81 5.35 -2.90
C TYR A 105 -9.21 6.50 -1.99
N PHE A 106 -10.27 7.20 -2.36
CA PHE A 106 -10.87 8.21 -1.51
C PHE A 106 -12.39 8.23 -1.71
N CYS A 107 -13.14 8.16 -0.62
CA CYS A 107 -14.62 8.12 -0.64
C CYS A 107 -15.19 7.02 -1.57
N GLY A 108 -14.53 5.88 -1.67
CA GLY A 108 -14.94 4.77 -2.53
C GLY A 108 -14.60 4.93 -4.02
N LEU A 109 -13.95 6.02 -4.39
CA LEU A 109 -13.47 6.26 -5.74
C LEU A 109 -11.99 5.95 -5.87
N SER A 110 -11.61 5.47 -7.05
CA SER A 110 -10.23 5.19 -7.42
C SER A 110 -9.62 6.38 -8.17
N PHE A 111 -8.42 6.79 -7.78
CA PHE A 111 -7.67 7.88 -8.37
C PHE A 111 -6.30 7.43 -8.83
N TYR A 112 -5.89 7.87 -10.00
CA TYR A 112 -4.48 7.84 -10.37
C TYR A 112 -3.73 8.92 -9.58
N VAL A 113 -2.60 8.55 -8.98
CA VAL A 113 -1.75 9.47 -8.21
C VAL A 113 -0.28 9.26 -8.55
N ASP A 114 0.47 10.35 -8.52
CA ASP A 114 1.93 10.34 -8.58
C ASP A 114 2.48 11.54 -7.78
N GLU A 115 3.79 11.74 -7.82
CA GLU A 115 4.48 12.77 -7.02
C GLU A 115 4.02 14.22 -7.30
N ARG A 116 3.27 14.46 -8.38
CA ARG A 116 2.75 15.79 -8.75
C ARG A 116 1.49 16.16 -7.99
N VAL A 117 0.84 15.20 -7.33
CA VAL A 117 -0.40 15.43 -6.58
C VAL A 117 -0.28 14.88 -5.17
N LEU A 118 -0.97 15.52 -4.23
CA LEU A 118 -1.07 14.99 -2.87
C LEU A 118 -1.94 13.72 -2.88
N VAL A 119 -1.52 12.69 -2.14
CA VAL A 119 -2.36 11.50 -1.94
C VAL A 119 -3.70 11.94 -1.32
N PRO A 120 -4.84 11.60 -1.95
CA PRO A 120 -6.15 12.06 -1.48
C PRO A 120 -6.44 11.46 -0.10
N ARG A 121 -6.48 12.34 0.89
CA ARG A 121 -6.82 12.04 2.29
C ARG A 121 -7.36 13.32 2.93
N SER A 122 -8.56 13.27 3.46
CA SER A 122 -9.12 14.44 4.11
C SER A 122 -10.27 14.04 5.03
N PRO A 123 -10.40 14.66 6.21
CA PRO A 123 -11.58 14.51 7.07
C PRO A 123 -12.90 14.87 6.40
N ILE A 124 -12.87 15.68 5.33
CA ILE A 124 -14.05 16.00 4.53
C ILE A 124 -14.69 14.75 3.89
N GLY A 125 -13.96 13.64 3.80
CA GLY A 125 -14.48 12.37 3.29
C GLY A 125 -15.72 11.90 4.06
N GLU A 126 -15.75 12.05 5.36
CA GLU A 126 -16.93 11.72 6.18
C GLU A 126 -18.12 12.61 5.85
N LEU A 127 -17.88 13.89 5.63
CA LEU A 127 -18.93 14.84 5.23
C LEU A 127 -19.48 14.51 3.83
N ILE A 128 -18.59 14.16 2.89
CA ILE A 128 -18.98 13.73 1.54
C ILE A 128 -19.83 12.46 1.60
N GLN A 129 -19.40 11.45 2.34
CA GLN A 129 -20.15 10.20 2.53
C GLN A 129 -21.50 10.45 3.21
N GLY A 130 -21.53 11.33 4.21
CA GLY A 130 -22.74 11.79 4.87
C GLY A 130 -23.58 12.77 4.05
N ARG A 131 -23.19 13.07 2.79
CA ARG A 131 -23.87 14.02 1.89
C ARG A 131 -24.07 15.40 2.51
N PHE A 132 -23.19 15.81 3.42
CA PHE A 132 -23.29 17.05 4.17
C PHE A 132 -24.64 17.23 4.89
N ALA A 133 -25.29 16.14 5.26
CA ALA A 133 -26.65 16.14 5.80
C ALA A 133 -26.83 17.09 7.01
N SER A 134 -25.80 17.21 7.85
CA SER A 134 -25.80 18.11 9.01
C SER A 134 -25.85 19.61 8.63
N TRP A 135 -25.56 19.96 7.39
CA TRP A 135 -25.44 21.33 6.90
C TRP A 135 -26.61 21.74 6.03
N PHE A 136 -27.20 20.81 5.31
CA PHE A 136 -28.23 21.07 4.31
C PHE A 136 -29.63 20.64 4.75
N ALA A 137 -29.77 20.03 5.92
CA ALA A 137 -31.01 19.45 6.41
C ALA A 137 -31.74 18.64 5.32
N ASP A 138 -32.92 19.08 4.87
CA ASP A 138 -33.71 18.38 3.88
C ASP A 138 -33.59 18.96 2.44
N GLN A 139 -32.67 19.90 2.22
CA GLN A 139 -32.52 20.56 0.91
C GLN A 139 -31.16 20.18 0.27
N ALA A 140 -31.21 19.52 -0.88
CA ALA A 140 -30.02 19.28 -1.67
C ALA A 140 -29.46 20.59 -2.25
N PRO A 141 -28.10 20.78 -2.24
CA PRO A 141 -27.51 21.96 -2.87
C PRO A 141 -27.77 21.96 -4.37
N GLN A 142 -28.23 23.09 -4.90
CA GLN A 142 -28.51 23.24 -6.34
C GLN A 142 -27.27 23.67 -7.13
N ARG A 143 -26.25 24.19 -6.46
CA ARG A 143 -25.01 24.64 -7.06
C ARG A 143 -23.86 24.30 -6.11
N ILE A 144 -22.77 23.77 -6.66
CA ILE A 144 -21.51 23.51 -5.97
C ILE A 144 -20.44 24.31 -6.70
N LEU A 145 -19.63 25.05 -5.94
CA LEU A 145 -18.44 25.72 -6.43
C LEU A 145 -17.22 24.98 -5.85
N ASP A 146 -16.34 24.52 -6.72
CA ASP A 146 -15.06 23.91 -6.37
C ASP A 146 -13.92 24.88 -6.75
#